data_1cd8ad525a4e95115f4c6475d37bfbbe
#
_entry.id   1cd8ad525a4e95115f4c6475d37bfbbe
#
_cell.length_a   1.000
_cell.length_b   1.000
_cell.length_c   1.000
_cell.angle_alpha   90.00
_cell.angle_beta   90.00
_cell.angle_gamma   90.00
#
_symmetry.space_group_name_H-M   'P 1'
#
loop_
_entity.id
_entity.type
_entity.pdbx_description
1 polymer ?
#
loop_
_entity_poly.entity_id
_entity_poly.type
_entity_poly.pdbx_seq_one_letter_code
_entity_poly.pdbx_strand_id
1 'polypeptide(L)'
;MMYQADEKRYETMQYNRCGKSGLLLPKVSLGLWHNFGSNGDYDNMKAMCFTAFDHGITHFDLANNYGPEPGSAEINFGRILKEDLGVYRDEMLISTKAVFDMWDGPYGNWGSKKYLTASLDQSLKRMGLEYVDIFYHHRMDPETPLEETMETLAQIVRSGKALYVGISNYDGVHMEKAATILKELHCPFIINQNRYSIFDRTIEKNGLKEAAVESGKGIIAFSPLAQGTLTNRYLNGIPSDSRIATDGRFLKASQLTEEKITSIRGLNEIAKERGESLAQMALNWVLKDGIVTSVLVGASKPEQILDNLKVLESAPFTDEELKKIDALSLVHAK
;
A
#
# COMPACT_ATOMS: atom_id res chain seq x y z
N MET A 1 -11.11 21.16 20.01
CA MET A 1 -10.82 22.07 18.88
C MET A 1 -10.87 21.21 17.63
N MET A 2 -11.42 21.73 16.54
CA MET A 2 -11.41 21.06 15.24
C MET A 2 -9.96 20.97 14.76
N TYR A 3 -9.56 19.86 14.12
CA TYR A 3 -8.23 19.71 13.56
C TYR A 3 -7.95 20.80 12.51
N GLN A 4 -6.76 21.33 12.52
CA GLN A 4 -6.25 22.25 11.52
C GLN A 4 -4.91 21.72 11.02
N ALA A 5 -4.82 21.47 9.71
CA ALA A 5 -3.62 20.92 9.10
C ALA A 5 -2.46 21.92 9.13
N ASP A 6 -1.24 21.42 9.24
CA ASP A 6 -0.02 22.23 9.15
C ASP A 6 0.05 22.92 7.77
N GLU A 7 0.23 24.23 7.76
CA GLU A 7 0.36 25.02 6.52
C GLU A 7 1.60 24.61 5.69
N LYS A 8 2.64 24.09 6.34
CA LYS A 8 3.90 23.66 5.71
C LYS A 8 3.92 22.19 5.29
N ARG A 9 2.80 21.47 5.40
CA ARG A 9 2.72 20.03 5.15
C ARG A 9 3.30 19.54 3.83
N TYR A 10 3.38 20.41 2.82
CA TYR A 10 3.89 20.04 1.49
C TYR A 10 5.37 20.37 1.25
N GLU A 11 6.06 21.05 2.20
CA GLU A 11 7.42 21.57 1.98
C GLU A 11 8.47 20.45 1.88
N THR A 12 8.29 19.34 2.59
CA THR A 12 9.30 18.26 2.68
C THR A 12 8.93 17.01 1.87
N MET A 13 7.64 16.76 1.62
CA MET A 13 7.21 15.59 0.86
C MET A 13 7.60 15.70 -0.61
N GLN A 14 8.06 14.58 -1.15
CA GLN A 14 8.33 14.43 -2.58
C GLN A 14 7.19 13.65 -3.24
N TYR A 15 6.72 14.16 -4.38
CA TYR A 15 5.61 13.58 -5.13
C TYR A 15 6.11 13.05 -6.47
N ASN A 16 5.78 11.79 -6.76
CA ASN A 16 6.12 11.12 -8.02
C ASN A 16 4.89 11.02 -8.93
N ARG A 17 5.08 11.24 -10.22
CA ARG A 17 4.02 11.01 -11.19
C ARG A 17 3.68 9.52 -11.27
N CYS A 18 2.39 9.20 -11.19
CA CYS A 18 1.90 7.83 -11.31
C CYS A 18 1.91 7.40 -12.79
N GLY A 19 2.99 6.78 -13.21
CA GLY A 19 3.23 6.43 -14.61
C GLY A 19 3.12 7.65 -15.54
N LYS A 20 2.35 7.51 -16.62
CA LYS A 20 2.05 8.58 -17.58
C LYS A 20 0.70 9.25 -17.34
N SER A 21 0.14 9.14 -16.12
CA SER A 21 -1.11 9.81 -15.76
C SER A 21 -0.88 11.25 -15.31
N GLY A 22 -1.96 12.00 -15.09
CA GLY A 22 -1.92 13.35 -14.50
C GLY A 22 -1.70 13.34 -12.98
N LEU A 23 -1.83 12.16 -12.33
CA LEU A 23 -1.84 12.04 -10.87
C LEU A 23 -0.41 11.99 -10.30
N LEU A 24 -0.21 12.70 -9.20
CA LEU A 24 1.02 12.64 -8.39
C LEU A 24 0.70 11.88 -7.09
N LEU A 25 1.55 10.92 -6.71
CA LEU A 25 1.49 10.28 -5.40
C LEU A 25 2.65 10.72 -4.52
N PRO A 26 2.46 10.85 -3.19
CA PRO A 26 3.58 11.04 -2.28
C PRO A 26 4.50 9.81 -2.33
N LYS A 27 5.80 10.00 -2.18
CA LYS A 27 6.75 8.87 -2.10
C LYS A 27 6.40 7.86 -1.01
N VAL A 28 5.76 8.33 0.07
CA VAL A 28 5.25 7.51 1.17
C VAL A 28 3.74 7.70 1.28
N SER A 29 2.99 6.62 1.21
CA SER A 29 1.52 6.55 1.37
C SER A 29 1.17 5.82 2.65
N LEU A 30 0.03 6.15 3.29
CA LEU A 30 -0.41 5.49 4.51
C LEU A 30 -1.44 4.39 4.21
N GLY A 31 -1.12 3.14 4.61
CA GLY A 31 -2.03 2.01 4.54
C GLY A 31 -2.81 1.83 5.84
N LEU A 32 -4.13 1.80 5.74
CA LEU A 32 -5.05 1.74 6.88
C LEU A 32 -5.54 0.31 7.15
N TRP A 33 -4.62 -0.66 7.17
CA TRP A 33 -5.01 -2.05 7.35
C TRP A 33 -5.25 -2.40 8.84
N HIS A 34 -4.33 -3.06 9.52
CA HIS A 34 -4.52 -3.70 10.83
C HIS A 34 -4.93 -2.79 12.00
N ASN A 35 -4.39 -1.58 12.06
CA ASN A 35 -4.53 -0.71 13.23
C ASN A 35 -5.72 0.25 13.14
N PHE A 36 -6.55 0.08 12.11
CA PHE A 36 -7.74 0.89 11.87
C PHE A 36 -9.04 0.10 12.05
N GLY A 37 -8.96 -1.10 12.62
CA GLY A 37 -10.12 -1.96 12.87
C GLY A 37 -10.94 -1.56 14.10
N SER A 38 -12.03 -2.32 14.34
CA SER A 38 -12.97 -2.10 15.46
C SER A 38 -12.34 -2.19 16.85
N ASN A 39 -11.23 -2.95 16.98
CA ASN A 39 -10.52 -3.14 18.24
C ASN A 39 -9.37 -2.13 18.47
N GLY A 40 -9.17 -1.19 17.53
CA GLY A 40 -8.10 -0.20 17.61
C GLY A 40 -8.49 1.02 18.46
N ASP A 41 -7.48 1.72 18.95
CA ASP A 41 -7.65 2.99 19.63
C ASP A 41 -7.96 4.09 18.60
N TYR A 42 -9.18 4.65 18.68
CA TYR A 42 -9.66 5.66 17.74
C TYR A 42 -8.84 6.95 17.78
N ASP A 43 -8.44 7.40 18.97
CA ASP A 43 -7.64 8.63 19.12
C ASP A 43 -6.24 8.44 18.51
N ASN A 44 -5.66 7.25 18.64
CA ASN A 44 -4.40 6.91 17.96
C ASN A 44 -4.57 6.83 16.42
N MET A 45 -5.71 6.31 15.93
CA MET A 45 -6.02 6.34 14.48
C MET A 45 -6.05 7.78 13.94
N LYS A 46 -6.74 8.68 14.66
CA LYS A 46 -6.79 10.11 14.33
C LYS A 46 -5.38 10.71 14.34
N ALA A 47 -4.61 10.48 15.40
CA ALA A 47 -3.25 10.99 15.53
C ALA A 47 -2.36 10.52 14.38
N MET A 48 -2.47 9.26 13.95
CA MET A 48 -1.73 8.75 12.78
C MET A 48 -2.16 9.42 11.48
N CYS A 49 -3.46 9.63 11.24
CA CYS A 49 -3.95 10.33 10.05
C CYS A 49 -3.51 11.79 10.02
N PHE A 50 -3.58 12.49 11.15
CA PHE A 50 -3.16 13.88 11.27
C PHE A 50 -1.66 14.02 11.05
N THR A 51 -0.86 13.20 11.74
CA THR A 51 0.60 13.18 11.55
C THR A 51 0.98 12.91 10.09
N ALA A 52 0.30 11.97 9.44
CA ALA A 52 0.54 11.67 8.02
C ALA A 52 0.23 12.88 7.15
N PHE A 53 -0.94 13.49 7.32
CA PHE A 53 -1.36 14.62 6.50
C PHE A 53 -0.53 15.87 6.76
N ASP A 54 -0.18 16.18 8.02
CA ASP A 54 0.69 17.30 8.42
C ASP A 54 2.12 17.20 7.85
N HIS A 55 2.51 16.01 7.37
CA HIS A 55 3.80 15.77 6.72
C HIS A 55 3.69 15.44 5.22
N GLY A 56 2.57 15.80 4.59
CA GLY A 56 2.37 15.70 3.14
C GLY A 56 2.04 14.30 2.62
N ILE A 57 1.71 13.35 3.48
CA ILE A 57 1.10 12.09 3.04
C ILE A 57 -0.34 12.38 2.64
N THR A 58 -0.59 12.53 1.35
CA THR A 58 -1.92 12.81 0.80
C THR A 58 -2.69 11.55 0.44
N HIS A 59 -2.02 10.39 0.31
CA HIS A 59 -2.64 9.14 -0.11
C HIS A 59 -2.92 8.21 1.08
N PHE A 60 -4.21 7.92 1.29
CA PHE A 60 -4.74 6.98 2.29
C PHE A 60 -5.33 5.76 1.59
N ASP A 61 -4.77 4.59 1.87
CA ASP A 61 -5.11 3.36 1.16
C ASP A 61 -5.88 2.38 2.04
N LEU A 62 -7.10 2.06 1.62
CA LEU A 62 -8.02 1.14 2.29
C LEU A 62 -8.34 -0.09 1.43
N ALA A 63 -9.19 -0.96 1.95
CA ALA A 63 -9.91 -1.99 1.24
C ALA A 63 -11.20 -2.33 2.00
N ASN A 64 -12.20 -2.85 1.28
CA ASN A 64 -13.49 -3.21 1.88
C ASN A 64 -13.38 -4.21 3.03
N ASN A 65 -12.36 -5.10 2.98
CA ASN A 65 -12.12 -6.13 4.00
C ASN A 65 -11.10 -5.73 5.08
N TYR A 66 -10.63 -4.48 5.10
CA TYR A 66 -9.65 -4.02 6.11
C TYR A 66 -10.31 -3.82 7.48
N GLY A 67 -9.51 -4.07 8.52
CA GLY A 67 -9.83 -4.08 9.95
C GLY A 67 -9.12 -5.25 10.63
N PRO A 68 -9.35 -5.64 11.89
CA PRO A 68 -10.40 -6.63 12.21
C PRO A 68 -11.67 -5.86 12.56
N GLU A 69 -12.66 -6.31 12.21
CA GLU A 69 -13.65 -6.90 11.37
C GLU A 69 -13.67 -6.28 9.95
N PRO A 70 -14.01 -7.04 8.89
CA PRO A 70 -14.08 -6.49 7.54
C PRO A 70 -14.98 -5.25 7.45
N GLY A 71 -14.47 -4.17 6.84
CA GLY A 71 -15.18 -2.90 6.69
C GLY A 71 -14.95 -1.89 7.82
N SER A 72 -14.41 -2.33 8.96
CA SER A 72 -14.23 -1.43 10.12
C SER A 72 -13.19 -0.34 9.88
N ALA A 73 -12.15 -0.59 9.09
CA ALA A 73 -11.18 0.42 8.72
C ALA A 73 -11.82 1.57 7.92
N GLU A 74 -12.69 1.25 6.96
CA GLU A 74 -13.43 2.26 6.20
C GLU A 74 -14.43 3.02 7.07
N ILE A 75 -15.08 2.37 8.03
CA ILE A 75 -15.98 3.03 9.00
C ILE A 75 -15.21 4.03 9.86
N ASN A 76 -14.08 3.62 10.43
CA ASN A 76 -13.27 4.49 11.28
C ASN A 76 -12.67 5.66 10.50
N PHE A 77 -12.16 5.41 9.29
CA PHE A 77 -11.64 6.48 8.45
C PHE A 77 -12.76 7.44 7.99
N GLY A 78 -13.94 6.92 7.64
CA GLY A 78 -15.12 7.73 7.34
C GLY A 78 -15.54 8.62 8.51
N ARG A 79 -15.41 8.13 9.74
CA ARG A 79 -15.64 8.94 10.93
C ARG A 79 -14.59 10.05 11.07
N ILE A 80 -13.29 9.75 10.85
CA ILE A 80 -12.20 10.75 10.86
C ILE A 80 -12.43 11.82 9.78
N LEU A 81 -12.84 11.42 8.58
CA LEU A 81 -13.20 12.36 7.52
C LEU A 81 -14.34 13.29 7.97
N LYS A 82 -15.42 12.72 8.51
CA LYS A 82 -16.58 13.49 8.92
C LYS A 82 -16.28 14.47 10.06
N GLU A 83 -15.46 14.06 11.02
CA GLU A 83 -15.17 14.85 12.22
C GLU A 83 -14.10 15.94 11.98
N ASP A 84 -13.08 15.64 11.16
CA ASP A 84 -11.87 16.45 11.10
C ASP A 84 -11.33 16.68 9.67
N LEU A 85 -11.07 15.61 8.89
CA LEU A 85 -10.33 15.70 7.63
C LEU A 85 -11.17 16.02 6.40
N GLY A 86 -12.49 15.97 6.47
CA GLY A 86 -13.36 16.15 5.31
C GLY A 86 -13.24 17.52 4.62
N VAL A 87 -12.85 18.56 5.36
CA VAL A 87 -12.58 19.90 4.79
C VAL A 87 -11.37 19.92 3.83
N TYR A 88 -10.51 18.90 3.91
CA TYR A 88 -9.34 18.72 3.04
C TYR A 88 -9.54 17.63 2.00
N ARG A 89 -10.79 17.19 1.72
CA ARG A 89 -11.08 16.08 0.78
C ARG A 89 -10.39 16.24 -0.57
N ASP A 90 -10.37 17.44 -1.12
CA ASP A 90 -9.79 17.74 -2.44
C ASP A 90 -8.25 17.74 -2.44
N GLU A 91 -7.63 17.76 -1.27
CA GLU A 91 -6.18 17.64 -1.09
C GLU A 91 -5.72 16.19 -0.85
N MET A 92 -6.67 15.25 -0.74
CA MET A 92 -6.38 13.84 -0.43
C MET A 92 -6.69 12.94 -1.62
N LEU A 93 -5.91 11.86 -1.71
CA LEU A 93 -6.17 10.69 -2.53
C LEU A 93 -6.67 9.57 -1.62
N ILE A 94 -7.90 9.14 -1.81
CA ILE A 94 -8.49 8.05 -1.05
C ILE A 94 -8.67 6.86 -1.99
N SER A 95 -8.04 5.73 -1.67
CA SER A 95 -8.20 4.51 -2.42
C SER A 95 -8.86 3.41 -1.60
N THR A 96 -9.67 2.59 -2.26
CA THR A 96 -10.18 1.35 -1.69
C THR A 96 -10.17 0.22 -2.70
N LYS A 97 -10.42 -1.01 -2.25
CA LYS A 97 -10.27 -2.24 -3.02
C LYS A 97 -11.37 -3.22 -2.67
N ALA A 98 -11.70 -4.10 -3.60
CA ALA A 98 -12.59 -5.25 -3.36
C ALA A 98 -12.04 -6.50 -4.06
N VAL A 99 -12.34 -7.68 -3.56
CA VAL A 99 -12.25 -9.04 -4.12
C VAL A 99 -12.18 -10.14 -3.04
N PHE A 100 -11.89 -9.78 -1.79
CA PHE A 100 -11.85 -10.74 -0.68
C PHE A 100 -13.21 -10.92 -0.03
N ASP A 101 -13.37 -11.98 0.79
CA ASP A 101 -14.62 -12.31 1.46
C ASP A 101 -15.18 -11.15 2.30
N MET A 102 -16.44 -10.83 2.08
CA MET A 102 -17.14 -9.75 2.79
C MET A 102 -18.48 -10.19 3.38
N TRP A 103 -19.18 -11.13 2.76
CA TRP A 103 -20.45 -11.69 3.24
C TRP A 103 -20.66 -13.13 2.74
N ASP A 104 -21.53 -13.86 3.39
CA ASP A 104 -21.80 -15.24 3.07
C ASP A 104 -22.50 -15.43 1.73
N GLY A 105 -22.31 -16.60 1.14
CA GLY A 105 -22.97 -17.03 -0.09
C GLY A 105 -22.15 -16.72 -1.36
N PRO A 106 -22.72 -16.98 -2.54
CA PRO A 106 -21.97 -17.02 -3.79
C PRO A 106 -21.58 -15.66 -4.36
N TYR A 107 -22.02 -14.56 -3.73
CA TYR A 107 -21.81 -13.19 -4.24
C TYR A 107 -20.96 -12.32 -3.31
N GLY A 108 -20.38 -12.91 -2.27
CA GLY A 108 -19.64 -12.18 -1.24
C GLY A 108 -18.13 -12.17 -1.41
N ASN A 109 -17.59 -12.65 -2.54
CA ASN A 109 -16.18 -12.80 -2.82
C ASN A 109 -15.88 -12.68 -4.32
N TRP A 110 -14.61 -12.57 -4.70
CA TRP A 110 -14.07 -12.57 -6.05
C TRP A 110 -14.39 -11.34 -6.90
N GLY A 111 -14.18 -11.43 -8.23
CA GLY A 111 -14.13 -10.29 -9.14
C GLY A 111 -15.37 -10.07 -10.02
N SER A 112 -16.50 -10.74 -9.76
CA SER A 112 -17.70 -10.57 -10.59
C SER A 112 -18.23 -9.13 -10.57
N LYS A 113 -18.87 -8.71 -11.67
CA LYS A 113 -19.54 -7.41 -11.78
C LYS A 113 -20.47 -7.13 -10.60
N LYS A 114 -21.25 -8.15 -10.19
CA LYS A 114 -22.19 -8.04 -9.06
C LYS A 114 -21.46 -7.70 -7.77
N TYR A 115 -20.37 -8.42 -7.46
CA TYR A 115 -19.61 -8.24 -6.24
C TYR A 115 -18.87 -6.89 -6.21
N LEU A 116 -18.16 -6.53 -7.28
CA LEU A 116 -17.40 -5.29 -7.35
C LEU A 116 -18.28 -4.05 -7.21
N THR A 117 -19.43 -4.04 -7.90
CA THR A 117 -20.38 -2.93 -7.81
C THR A 117 -20.94 -2.77 -6.39
N ALA A 118 -21.42 -3.86 -5.80
CA ALA A 118 -21.97 -3.85 -4.44
C ALA A 118 -20.90 -3.46 -3.40
N SER A 119 -19.68 -3.97 -3.56
CA SER A 119 -18.57 -3.68 -2.66
C SER A 119 -18.19 -2.20 -2.65
N LEU A 120 -18.09 -1.58 -3.83
CA LEU A 120 -17.79 -0.13 -3.89
C LEU A 120 -18.90 0.70 -3.29
N ASP A 121 -20.17 0.39 -3.56
CA ASP A 121 -21.30 1.09 -2.97
C ASP A 121 -21.31 1.02 -1.44
N GLN A 122 -20.98 -0.15 -0.89
CA GLN A 122 -20.82 -0.33 0.55
C GLN A 122 -19.62 0.43 1.11
N SER A 123 -18.49 0.45 0.40
CA SER A 123 -17.28 1.20 0.78
C SER A 123 -17.55 2.70 0.84
N LEU A 124 -18.17 3.25 -0.19
CA LEU A 124 -18.56 4.68 -0.23
C LEU A 124 -19.50 5.04 0.93
N LYS A 125 -20.47 4.17 1.22
CA LYS A 125 -21.39 4.36 2.35
C LYS A 125 -20.67 4.33 3.70
N ARG A 126 -19.71 3.39 3.91
CA ARG A 126 -18.93 3.30 5.15
C ARG A 126 -18.06 4.55 5.36
N MET A 127 -17.44 5.04 4.30
CA MET A 127 -16.57 6.22 4.36
C MET A 127 -17.34 7.56 4.31
N GLY A 128 -18.64 7.54 3.94
CA GLY A 128 -19.42 8.77 3.76
C GLY A 128 -18.97 9.60 2.54
N LEU A 129 -18.49 8.94 1.50
CA LEU A 129 -17.97 9.55 0.28
C LEU A 129 -18.90 9.32 -0.92
N GLU A 130 -18.90 10.24 -1.87
CA GLU A 130 -19.58 10.09 -3.16
C GLU A 130 -18.71 9.33 -4.17
N TYR A 131 -17.38 9.46 -4.07
CA TYR A 131 -16.39 8.78 -4.90
C TYR A 131 -15.08 8.52 -4.16
N VAL A 132 -14.30 7.55 -4.66
CA VAL A 132 -12.89 7.37 -4.31
C VAL A 132 -12.01 7.83 -5.47
N ASP A 133 -10.77 8.22 -5.15
CA ASP A 133 -9.83 8.62 -6.20
C ASP A 133 -9.34 7.42 -6.99
N ILE A 134 -9.02 6.30 -6.32
CA ILE A 134 -8.59 5.07 -6.99
C ILE A 134 -9.39 3.88 -6.44
N PHE A 135 -10.02 3.12 -7.33
CA PHE A 135 -10.62 1.84 -6.98
C PHE A 135 -9.80 0.69 -7.54
N TYR A 136 -9.36 -0.23 -6.68
CA TYR A 136 -8.55 -1.37 -7.07
C TYR A 136 -9.33 -2.66 -7.18
N HIS A 137 -9.04 -3.45 -8.22
CA HIS A 137 -9.27 -4.89 -8.20
C HIS A 137 -8.17 -5.55 -7.36
N HIS A 138 -8.52 -6.04 -6.17
CA HIS A 138 -7.57 -6.35 -5.08
C HIS A 138 -6.66 -7.55 -5.36
N ARG A 139 -7.16 -8.53 -6.11
CA ARG A 139 -6.40 -9.69 -6.60
C ARG A 139 -7.04 -10.22 -7.87
N MET A 140 -6.25 -10.90 -8.69
CA MET A 140 -6.78 -11.58 -9.86
C MET A 140 -7.78 -12.69 -9.44
N ASP A 141 -8.90 -12.75 -10.14
CA ASP A 141 -9.87 -13.81 -10.00
C ASP A 141 -9.62 -14.84 -11.13
N PRO A 142 -9.28 -16.11 -10.81
CA PRO A 142 -8.98 -17.10 -11.83
C PRO A 142 -10.21 -17.61 -12.61
N GLU A 143 -11.42 -17.40 -12.07
CA GLU A 143 -12.67 -17.98 -12.63
C GLU A 143 -13.48 -16.93 -13.40
N THR A 144 -13.46 -15.66 -12.99
CA THR A 144 -14.16 -14.58 -13.71
C THR A 144 -13.36 -14.15 -14.92
N PRO A 145 -13.95 -14.08 -16.13
CA PRO A 145 -13.27 -13.54 -17.30
C PRO A 145 -12.70 -12.16 -17.05
N LEU A 146 -11.46 -11.95 -17.46
CA LEU A 146 -10.77 -10.67 -17.23
C LEU A 146 -11.52 -9.49 -17.86
N GLU A 147 -12.17 -9.74 -18.99
CA GLU A 147 -13.01 -8.77 -19.72
C GLU A 147 -14.19 -8.29 -18.87
N GLU A 148 -14.90 -9.20 -18.15
CA GLU A 148 -16.00 -8.82 -17.26
C GLU A 148 -15.52 -7.93 -16.13
N THR A 149 -14.38 -8.28 -15.53
CA THR A 149 -13.76 -7.50 -14.45
C THR A 149 -13.35 -6.10 -14.95
N MET A 150 -12.65 -6.02 -16.08
CA MET A 150 -12.16 -4.74 -16.61
C MET A 150 -13.32 -3.85 -17.10
N GLU A 151 -14.33 -4.43 -17.74
CA GLU A 151 -15.56 -3.70 -18.12
C GLU A 151 -16.30 -3.15 -16.90
N THR A 152 -16.34 -3.92 -15.81
CA THR A 152 -16.92 -3.46 -14.55
C THR A 152 -16.17 -2.27 -13.98
N LEU A 153 -14.84 -2.30 -13.95
CA LEU A 153 -14.02 -1.17 -13.50
C LEU A 153 -14.26 0.07 -14.38
N ALA A 154 -14.32 -0.11 -15.70
CA ALA A 154 -14.62 0.99 -16.62
C ALA A 154 -16.02 1.57 -16.39
N GLN A 155 -17.02 0.74 -16.09
CA GLN A 155 -18.37 1.19 -15.75
C GLN A 155 -18.40 1.96 -14.44
N ILE A 156 -17.64 1.54 -13.42
CA ILE A 156 -17.49 2.24 -12.14
C ILE A 156 -16.96 3.65 -12.36
N VAL A 157 -15.91 3.82 -13.17
CA VAL A 157 -15.38 5.15 -13.51
C VAL A 157 -16.42 5.99 -14.23
N ARG A 158 -17.09 5.44 -15.26
CA ARG A 158 -18.14 6.16 -15.99
C ARG A 158 -19.31 6.60 -15.11
N SER A 159 -19.58 5.87 -14.02
CA SER A 159 -20.62 6.23 -13.05
C SER A 159 -20.19 7.36 -12.09
N GLY A 160 -18.93 7.81 -12.15
CA GLY A 160 -18.38 8.83 -11.27
C GLY A 160 -18.03 8.35 -9.85
N LYS A 161 -18.13 7.05 -9.55
CA LYS A 161 -17.82 6.49 -8.22
C LYS A 161 -16.34 6.24 -7.96
N ALA A 162 -15.51 6.28 -9.00
CA ALA A 162 -14.05 6.31 -8.91
C ALA A 162 -13.49 7.19 -10.04
N LEU A 163 -12.41 7.93 -9.76
CA LEU A 163 -11.76 8.76 -10.78
C LEU A 163 -10.78 7.93 -11.61
N TYR A 164 -10.07 7.02 -10.99
CA TYR A 164 -9.08 6.14 -11.59
C TYR A 164 -9.28 4.70 -11.14
N VAL A 165 -8.76 3.76 -11.91
CA VAL A 165 -8.69 2.35 -11.50
C VAL A 165 -7.25 1.91 -11.34
N GLY A 166 -7.07 0.98 -10.42
CA GLY A 166 -5.86 0.21 -10.21
C GLY A 166 -6.15 -1.28 -10.18
N ILE A 167 -5.12 -2.08 -10.28
CA ILE A 167 -5.14 -3.52 -10.05
C ILE A 167 -4.12 -3.86 -8.96
N SER A 168 -4.25 -5.03 -8.34
CA SER A 168 -3.35 -5.45 -7.27
C SER A 168 -3.06 -6.94 -7.38
N ASN A 169 -1.84 -7.34 -7.06
CA ASN A 169 -1.41 -8.74 -7.13
C ASN A 169 -1.51 -9.38 -8.54
N TYR A 170 -1.32 -8.58 -9.57
CA TYR A 170 -1.19 -9.04 -10.95
C TYR A 170 0.30 -9.18 -11.31
N ASP A 171 0.64 -10.17 -12.13
CA ASP A 171 1.94 -10.26 -12.81
C ASP A 171 1.98 -9.41 -14.09
N GLY A 172 3.12 -9.40 -14.79
CA GLY A 172 3.30 -8.61 -16.00
C GLY A 172 2.34 -9.00 -17.12
N VAL A 173 2.17 -10.29 -17.38
CA VAL A 173 1.31 -10.80 -18.47
C VAL A 173 -0.15 -10.39 -18.28
N HIS A 174 -0.67 -10.58 -17.06
CA HIS A 174 -2.07 -10.22 -16.77
C HIS A 174 -2.27 -8.71 -16.67
N MET A 175 -1.26 -7.97 -16.23
CA MET A 175 -1.30 -6.51 -16.25
C MET A 175 -1.37 -5.96 -17.69
N GLU A 176 -0.60 -6.50 -18.63
CA GLU A 176 -0.63 -6.10 -20.05
C GLU A 176 -1.98 -6.35 -20.68
N LYS A 177 -2.58 -7.53 -20.42
CA LYS A 177 -3.93 -7.87 -20.88
C LYS A 177 -4.97 -6.88 -20.30
N ALA A 178 -4.94 -6.65 -18.99
CA ALA A 178 -5.83 -5.68 -18.35
C ALA A 178 -5.65 -4.27 -18.91
N ALA A 179 -4.41 -3.83 -19.13
CA ALA A 179 -4.10 -2.52 -19.69
C ALA A 179 -4.64 -2.37 -21.13
N THR A 180 -4.56 -3.42 -21.94
CA THR A 180 -5.10 -3.44 -23.30
C THR A 180 -6.63 -3.26 -23.28
N ILE A 181 -7.33 -4.09 -22.51
CA ILE A 181 -8.81 -4.01 -22.37
C ILE A 181 -9.24 -2.64 -21.86
N LEU A 182 -8.63 -2.15 -20.78
CA LEU A 182 -8.99 -0.86 -20.19
C LEU A 182 -8.69 0.32 -21.12
N LYS A 183 -7.65 0.22 -21.95
CA LYS A 183 -7.35 1.22 -22.99
C LYS A 183 -8.44 1.26 -24.06
N GLU A 184 -8.90 0.11 -24.56
CA GLU A 184 -10.00 0.01 -25.51
C GLU A 184 -11.31 0.57 -24.93
N LEU A 185 -11.53 0.37 -23.64
CA LEU A 185 -12.67 0.90 -22.91
C LEU A 185 -12.53 2.39 -22.52
N HIS A 186 -11.43 3.05 -22.89
CA HIS A 186 -11.11 4.43 -22.51
C HIS A 186 -11.15 4.66 -20.97
N CYS A 187 -10.77 3.64 -20.21
CA CYS A 187 -10.77 3.70 -18.75
C CYS A 187 -9.39 4.15 -18.23
N PRO A 188 -9.31 5.11 -17.29
CA PRO A 188 -8.06 5.62 -16.73
C PRO A 188 -7.44 4.63 -15.73
N PHE A 189 -6.86 3.55 -16.23
CA PHE A 189 -6.02 2.63 -15.46
C PHE A 189 -4.63 3.22 -15.29
N ILE A 190 -4.17 3.38 -14.04
CA ILE A 190 -2.95 4.14 -13.75
C ILE A 190 -1.89 3.38 -12.94
N ILE A 191 -2.27 2.36 -12.15
CA ILE A 191 -1.39 1.81 -11.12
C ILE A 191 -1.63 0.33 -10.82
N ASN A 192 -0.55 -0.41 -10.54
CA ASN A 192 -0.60 -1.77 -9.97
C ASN A 192 -0.01 -1.77 -8.55
N GLN A 193 -0.77 -2.29 -7.57
CA GLN A 193 -0.33 -2.43 -6.19
C GLN A 193 0.15 -3.85 -5.94
N ASN A 194 1.44 -4.01 -5.58
CA ASN A 194 2.06 -5.32 -5.36
C ASN A 194 2.94 -5.34 -4.13
N ARG A 195 3.14 -6.56 -3.58
CA ARG A 195 4.13 -6.79 -2.54
C ARG A 195 5.54 -6.61 -3.12
N TYR A 196 6.35 -5.79 -2.45
CA TYR A 196 7.74 -5.62 -2.82
C TYR A 196 8.57 -5.17 -1.62
N SER A 197 9.66 -5.86 -1.37
CA SER A 197 10.62 -5.58 -0.30
C SER A 197 11.95 -6.27 -0.60
N ILE A 198 12.98 -6.03 0.21
CA ILE A 198 14.27 -6.75 0.11
C ILE A 198 14.05 -8.27 0.16
N PHE A 199 13.07 -8.77 0.94
CA PHE A 199 12.76 -10.19 1.11
C PHE A 199 11.69 -10.75 0.16
N ASP A 200 11.02 -9.92 -0.61
CA ASP A 200 10.05 -10.35 -1.64
C ASP A 200 10.27 -9.55 -2.91
N ARG A 201 10.92 -10.16 -3.86
CA ARG A 201 11.33 -9.58 -5.14
C ARG A 201 10.55 -10.18 -6.32
N THR A 202 9.36 -10.70 -6.07
CA THR A 202 8.54 -11.37 -7.09
C THR A 202 8.30 -10.49 -8.32
N ILE A 203 8.05 -9.18 -8.11
CA ILE A 203 7.79 -8.25 -9.22
C ILE A 203 8.99 -7.99 -10.14
N GLU A 204 10.20 -8.33 -9.70
CA GLU A 204 11.41 -8.27 -10.54
C GLU A 204 11.56 -9.50 -11.46
N LYS A 205 10.81 -10.58 -11.18
CA LYS A 205 10.93 -11.88 -11.87
C LYS A 205 9.71 -12.25 -12.72
N ASN A 206 8.55 -11.65 -12.40
CA ASN A 206 7.28 -11.99 -13.05
C ASN A 206 6.86 -11.01 -14.16
N GLY A 207 7.80 -10.17 -14.64
CA GLY A 207 7.59 -9.23 -15.74
C GLY A 207 6.78 -7.97 -15.36
N LEU A 208 6.42 -7.78 -14.08
CA LEU A 208 5.56 -6.66 -13.70
C LEU A 208 6.24 -5.30 -13.87
N LYS A 209 7.52 -5.19 -13.47
CA LYS A 209 8.24 -3.91 -13.56
C LYS A 209 8.39 -3.47 -15.02
N GLU A 210 8.72 -4.39 -15.91
CA GLU A 210 8.82 -4.17 -17.34
C GLU A 210 7.48 -3.75 -17.93
N ALA A 211 6.41 -4.50 -17.65
CA ALA A 211 5.06 -4.21 -18.13
C ALA A 211 4.55 -2.83 -17.64
N ALA A 212 4.88 -2.44 -16.41
CA ALA A 212 4.51 -1.14 -15.85
C ALA A 212 5.21 0.02 -16.57
N VAL A 213 6.52 -0.11 -16.84
CA VAL A 213 7.29 0.90 -17.56
C VAL A 213 6.79 1.03 -19.00
N GLU A 214 6.60 -0.08 -19.72
CA GLU A 214 6.16 -0.10 -21.12
C GLU A 214 4.75 0.47 -21.28
N SER A 215 3.82 0.08 -20.42
CA SER A 215 2.43 0.58 -20.43
C SER A 215 2.28 1.98 -19.82
N GLY A 216 3.34 2.52 -19.22
CA GLY A 216 3.31 3.82 -18.54
C GLY A 216 2.40 3.85 -17.32
N LYS A 217 2.41 2.79 -16.52
CA LYS A 217 1.66 2.68 -15.26
C LYS A 217 2.58 2.82 -14.06
N GLY A 218 2.03 3.30 -12.94
CA GLY A 218 2.75 3.33 -11.68
C GLY A 218 2.74 1.96 -10.99
N ILE A 219 3.67 1.79 -10.06
CA ILE A 219 3.66 0.70 -9.08
C ILE A 219 3.61 1.31 -7.68
N ILE A 220 2.73 0.81 -6.82
CA ILE A 220 2.77 1.09 -5.40
C ILE A 220 3.09 -0.20 -4.64
N ALA A 221 4.10 -0.14 -3.77
CA ALA A 221 4.62 -1.30 -3.07
C ALA A 221 4.00 -1.43 -1.68
N PHE A 222 3.21 -2.49 -1.43
CA PHE A 222 2.76 -2.81 -0.09
C PHE A 222 3.73 -3.76 0.64
N SER A 223 3.69 -3.76 1.98
CA SER A 223 4.62 -4.50 2.85
C SER A 223 6.12 -4.24 2.55
N PRO A 224 6.54 -2.98 2.28
CA PRO A 224 7.93 -2.68 1.94
C PRO A 224 8.90 -3.01 3.10
N LEU A 225 8.39 -3.03 4.33
CA LEU A 225 9.13 -3.44 5.54
C LEU A 225 8.95 -4.93 5.88
N ALA A 226 8.50 -5.77 4.95
CA ALA A 226 8.28 -7.21 5.13
C ALA A 226 7.52 -7.53 6.43
N GLN A 227 6.39 -6.84 6.65
CA GLN A 227 5.54 -6.94 7.85
C GLN A 227 6.25 -6.56 9.16
N GLY A 228 7.24 -5.65 9.09
CA GLY A 228 8.02 -5.16 10.22
C GLY A 228 9.31 -5.93 10.49
N THR A 229 9.62 -7.00 9.74
CA THR A 229 10.89 -7.74 9.90
C THR A 229 12.10 -6.93 9.40
N LEU A 230 11.91 -5.98 8.50
CA LEU A 230 12.94 -5.03 8.06
C LEU A 230 12.94 -3.76 8.94
N THR A 231 12.90 -3.96 10.24
CA THR A 231 13.04 -2.91 11.27
C THR A 231 13.93 -3.41 12.39
N ASN A 232 14.36 -2.54 13.28
CA ASN A 232 15.17 -2.91 14.45
C ASN A 232 14.43 -3.80 15.46
N ARG A 233 13.14 -4.01 15.25
CA ARG A 233 12.24 -4.64 16.22
C ARG A 233 12.57 -6.10 16.53
N TYR A 234 13.08 -6.84 15.54
CA TYR A 234 13.35 -8.28 15.66
C TYR A 234 14.83 -8.64 15.83
N LEU A 235 15.72 -7.68 15.97
CA LEU A 235 17.17 -7.91 16.11
C LEU A 235 17.53 -8.74 17.36
N ASN A 236 16.76 -8.58 18.45
CA ASN A 236 16.99 -9.21 19.75
C ASN A 236 15.90 -10.23 20.13
N GLY A 237 15.17 -10.75 19.16
CA GLY A 237 14.09 -11.72 19.39
C GLY A 237 12.71 -11.16 19.04
N ILE A 238 11.64 -11.84 19.49
CA ILE A 238 10.25 -11.46 19.21
C ILE A 238 9.71 -10.60 20.37
N PRO A 239 9.45 -9.29 20.17
CA PRO A 239 8.86 -8.46 21.20
C PRO A 239 7.42 -8.91 21.52
N SER A 240 7.01 -8.82 22.80
CA SER A 240 5.68 -9.23 23.26
C SER A 240 4.53 -8.43 22.63
N ASP A 241 4.80 -7.20 22.19
CA ASP A 241 3.86 -6.30 21.49
C ASP A 241 3.99 -6.40 19.96
N SER A 242 4.80 -7.34 19.45
CA SER A 242 4.97 -7.52 18.01
C SER A 242 3.77 -8.20 17.35
N ARG A 243 3.62 -8.00 16.03
CA ARG A 243 2.57 -8.66 15.25
C ARG A 243 2.62 -10.20 15.37
N ILE A 244 3.80 -10.79 15.52
CA ILE A 244 3.96 -12.22 15.74
C ILE A 244 3.32 -12.64 17.07
N ALA A 245 3.51 -11.85 18.11
CA ALA A 245 3.01 -12.17 19.44
C ALA A 245 1.51 -11.87 19.62
N THR A 246 1.00 -10.84 18.92
CA THR A 246 -0.38 -10.33 19.13
C THR A 246 -1.38 -10.83 18.07
N ASP A 247 -0.95 -11.08 16.84
CA ASP A 247 -1.84 -11.47 15.71
C ASP A 247 -1.27 -12.62 14.88
N GLY A 248 -0.45 -13.36 15.04
CA GLY A 248 0.17 -14.49 14.29
C GLY A 248 -0.46 -14.98 12.97
N ARG A 249 -1.53 -14.33 12.47
CA ARG A 249 -2.26 -14.73 11.24
C ARG A 249 -1.42 -14.56 9.98
N PHE A 250 -0.68 -13.44 9.88
CA PHE A 250 0.03 -13.04 8.66
C PHE A 250 1.55 -13.12 8.79
N LEU A 251 2.09 -13.03 10.02
CA LEU A 251 3.50 -13.21 10.31
C LEU A 251 3.62 -14.19 11.49
N LYS A 252 4.17 -15.37 11.23
CA LYS A 252 4.33 -16.45 12.22
C LYS A 252 5.76 -16.50 12.73
N ALA A 253 5.94 -16.95 13.99
CA ALA A 253 7.26 -17.15 14.58
C ALA A 253 8.14 -18.07 13.73
N SER A 254 7.57 -19.11 13.10
CA SER A 254 8.27 -20.04 12.20
C SER A 254 8.87 -19.38 10.95
N GLN A 255 8.47 -18.17 10.62
CA GLN A 255 9.02 -17.40 9.49
C GLN A 255 10.26 -16.58 9.87
N LEU A 256 10.56 -16.45 11.18
CA LEU A 256 11.80 -15.87 11.69
C LEU A 256 12.83 -16.97 11.94
N THR A 257 13.33 -17.56 10.87
CA THR A 257 14.43 -18.55 10.95
C THR A 257 15.73 -17.87 11.36
N GLU A 258 16.69 -18.65 11.88
CA GLU A 258 18.05 -18.14 12.20
C GLU A 258 18.72 -17.50 10.99
N GLU A 259 18.54 -18.07 9.79
CA GLU A 259 19.02 -17.49 8.53
C GLU A 259 18.42 -16.10 8.29
N LYS A 260 17.12 -15.95 8.48
CA LYS A 260 16.44 -14.66 8.32
C LYS A 260 16.88 -13.63 9.35
N ILE A 261 17.08 -14.05 10.59
CA ILE A 261 17.61 -13.17 11.65
C ILE A 261 19.03 -12.72 11.33
N THR A 262 19.87 -13.63 10.85
CA THR A 262 21.24 -13.31 10.39
C THR A 262 21.21 -12.31 9.24
N SER A 263 20.33 -12.50 8.29
CA SER A 263 20.10 -11.58 7.17
C SER A 263 19.65 -10.20 7.67
N ILE A 264 18.65 -10.13 8.58
CA ILE A 264 18.19 -8.86 9.16
C ILE A 264 19.32 -8.12 9.88
N ARG A 265 20.15 -8.84 10.65
CA ARG A 265 21.31 -8.24 11.32
C ARG A 265 22.33 -7.72 10.33
N GLY A 266 22.67 -8.46 9.28
CA GLY A 266 23.57 -7.99 8.22
C GLY A 266 23.05 -6.75 7.50
N LEU A 267 21.76 -6.73 7.16
CA LEU A 267 21.11 -5.55 6.57
C LEU A 267 21.11 -4.33 7.52
N ASN A 268 20.94 -4.57 8.83
CA ASN A 268 21.00 -3.51 9.82
C ASN A 268 22.41 -2.89 9.95
N GLU A 269 23.46 -3.69 9.80
CA GLU A 269 24.84 -3.13 9.79
C GLU A 269 25.06 -2.24 8.55
N ILE A 270 24.58 -2.64 7.36
CA ILE A 270 24.63 -1.78 6.17
C ILE A 270 23.86 -0.47 6.41
N ALA A 271 22.67 -0.54 7.02
CA ALA A 271 21.89 0.66 7.34
C ALA A 271 22.64 1.59 8.29
N LYS A 272 23.31 1.06 9.32
CA LYS A 272 24.14 1.84 10.24
C LYS A 272 25.34 2.50 9.53
N GLU A 273 26.02 1.79 8.62
CA GLU A 273 27.11 2.35 7.82
C GLU A 273 26.64 3.56 6.99
N ARG A 274 25.38 3.54 6.56
CA ARG A 274 24.73 4.65 5.84
C ARG A 274 24.20 5.76 6.75
N GLY A 275 24.25 5.60 8.08
CA GLY A 275 23.62 6.52 9.04
C GLY A 275 22.09 6.47 9.05
N GLU A 276 21.50 5.39 8.56
CA GLU A 276 20.06 5.19 8.43
C GLU A 276 19.55 4.13 9.42
N SER A 277 18.24 4.16 9.74
CA SER A 277 17.57 3.02 10.34
C SER A 277 17.38 1.91 9.29
N LEU A 278 17.24 0.64 9.72
CA LEU A 278 16.95 -0.47 8.82
C LEU A 278 15.63 -0.23 8.04
N ALA A 279 14.62 0.35 8.68
CA ALA A 279 13.35 0.70 8.03
C ALA A 279 13.56 1.76 6.94
N GLN A 280 14.30 2.82 7.24
CA GLN A 280 14.62 3.89 6.30
C GLN A 280 15.36 3.34 5.08
N MET A 281 16.43 2.57 5.28
CA MET A 281 17.17 1.90 4.21
C MET A 281 16.30 0.97 3.38
N ALA A 282 15.43 0.16 4.01
CA ALA A 282 14.55 -0.77 3.30
C ALA A 282 13.51 -0.05 2.42
N LEU A 283 12.95 1.07 2.87
CA LEU A 283 12.05 1.91 2.07
C LEU A 283 12.79 2.56 0.90
N ASN A 284 13.99 3.10 1.13
CA ASN A 284 14.84 3.66 0.09
C ASN A 284 15.20 2.61 -0.97
N TRP A 285 15.49 1.38 -0.55
CA TRP A 285 15.78 0.28 -1.47
C TRP A 285 14.60 -0.04 -2.39
N VAL A 286 13.36 -0.02 -1.90
CA VAL A 286 12.18 -0.22 -2.74
C VAL A 286 12.02 0.89 -3.78
N LEU A 287 12.41 2.11 -3.46
CA LEU A 287 12.30 3.30 -4.33
C LEU A 287 13.53 3.53 -5.25
N LYS A 288 14.58 2.72 -5.14
CA LYS A 288 15.93 2.97 -5.67
C LYS A 288 16.04 3.27 -7.16
N ASP A 289 15.14 2.70 -7.97
CA ASP A 289 15.21 2.79 -9.44
C ASP A 289 14.14 3.73 -10.05
N GLY A 290 13.30 4.33 -9.21
CA GLY A 290 12.24 5.23 -9.65
C GLY A 290 11.06 4.55 -10.36
N ILE A 291 11.06 3.21 -10.51
CA ILE A 291 9.94 2.46 -11.12
C ILE A 291 8.77 2.35 -10.13
N VAL A 292 9.07 2.17 -8.85
CA VAL A 292 8.06 2.22 -7.79
C VAL A 292 7.72 3.68 -7.50
N THR A 293 6.47 4.03 -7.72
CA THR A 293 5.96 5.40 -7.54
C THR A 293 5.87 5.79 -6.07
N SER A 294 5.40 4.86 -5.22
CA SER A 294 5.15 5.11 -3.80
C SER A 294 5.33 3.82 -2.99
N VAL A 295 5.73 3.95 -1.74
CA VAL A 295 5.71 2.87 -0.75
C VAL A 295 4.53 3.04 0.18
N LEU A 296 3.78 1.94 0.39
CA LEU A 296 2.62 1.91 1.28
C LEU A 296 3.06 1.41 2.65
N VAL A 297 3.14 2.31 3.62
CA VAL A 297 3.52 1.98 4.99
C VAL A 297 2.30 1.86 5.89
N GLY A 298 2.31 0.87 6.79
CA GLY A 298 1.40 0.79 7.92
C GLY A 298 2.12 1.22 9.18
N ALA A 299 1.41 1.86 10.10
CA ALA A 299 1.92 2.27 11.39
C ALA A 299 0.98 1.84 12.51
N SER A 300 1.51 1.68 13.72
CA SER A 300 0.72 1.46 14.95
C SER A 300 0.73 2.69 15.87
N LYS A 301 1.54 3.70 15.53
CA LYS A 301 1.63 4.97 16.24
C LYS A 301 2.29 6.05 15.37
N PRO A 302 2.03 7.34 15.64
CA PRO A 302 2.54 8.47 14.85
C PRO A 302 4.06 8.49 14.65
N GLU A 303 4.83 8.13 15.67
CA GLU A 303 6.30 8.17 15.61
C GLU A 303 6.87 7.24 14.52
N GLN A 304 6.18 6.13 14.22
CA GLN A 304 6.59 5.24 13.13
C GLN A 304 6.39 5.88 11.76
N ILE A 305 5.37 6.72 11.60
CA ILE A 305 5.16 7.50 10.38
C ILE A 305 6.33 8.47 10.19
N LEU A 306 6.67 9.22 11.24
CA LEU A 306 7.79 10.17 11.22
C LEU A 306 9.13 9.47 10.94
N ASP A 307 9.35 8.28 11.49
CA ASP A 307 10.58 7.52 11.23
C ASP A 307 10.63 7.01 9.77
N ASN A 308 9.51 6.56 9.22
CA ASN A 308 9.43 6.15 7.82
C ASN A 308 9.65 7.33 6.84
N LEU A 309 9.22 8.54 7.20
CA LEU A 309 9.41 9.75 6.38
C LEU A 309 10.88 10.17 6.25
N LYS A 310 11.78 9.73 7.13
CA LYS A 310 13.22 9.96 6.99
C LYS A 310 13.80 9.39 5.69
N VAL A 311 13.08 8.45 5.03
CA VAL A 311 13.46 7.94 3.70
C VAL A 311 13.60 9.06 2.65
N LEU A 312 12.91 10.18 2.83
CA LEU A 312 12.98 11.33 1.91
C LEU A 312 14.37 12.02 1.93
N GLU A 313 15.15 11.79 2.99
CA GLU A 313 16.51 12.34 3.18
C GLU A 313 17.59 11.31 2.80
N SER A 314 17.22 10.09 2.42
CA SER A 314 18.14 9.00 2.12
C SER A 314 18.96 9.26 0.87
N ALA A 315 20.26 8.99 0.95
CA ALA A 315 21.16 9.04 -0.21
C ALA A 315 20.90 7.86 -1.17
N PRO A 316 21.18 8.00 -2.46
CA PRO A 316 21.19 6.87 -3.40
C PRO A 316 22.14 5.76 -2.94
N PHE A 317 21.86 4.53 -3.37
CA PHE A 317 22.76 3.40 -3.12
C PHE A 317 23.94 3.38 -4.09
N THR A 318 25.09 2.95 -3.59
CA THR A 318 26.21 2.53 -4.44
C THR A 318 25.98 1.10 -4.95
N ASP A 319 26.65 0.73 -6.05
CA ASP A 319 26.60 -0.64 -6.58
C ASP A 319 27.11 -1.68 -5.58
N GLU A 320 28.06 -1.31 -4.72
CA GLU A 320 28.61 -2.19 -3.69
C GLU A 320 27.57 -2.45 -2.59
N GLU A 321 26.88 -1.41 -2.13
CA GLU A 321 25.79 -1.56 -1.15
C GLU A 321 24.66 -2.45 -1.70
N LEU A 322 24.25 -2.23 -2.95
CA LEU A 322 23.22 -3.06 -3.58
C LEU A 322 23.64 -4.53 -3.66
N LYS A 323 24.91 -4.83 -4.02
CA LYS A 323 25.44 -6.21 -4.02
C LYS A 323 25.43 -6.83 -2.62
N LYS A 324 25.81 -6.08 -1.58
CA LYS A 324 25.76 -6.54 -0.19
C LYS A 324 24.30 -6.84 0.24
N ILE A 325 23.36 -5.97 -0.09
CA ILE A 325 21.93 -6.16 0.19
C ILE A 325 21.40 -7.38 -0.56
N ASP A 326 21.76 -7.55 -1.84
CA ASP A 326 21.33 -8.69 -2.66
C ASP A 326 21.80 -10.03 -2.06
N ALA A 327 23.03 -10.10 -1.56
CA ALA A 327 23.55 -11.30 -0.90
C ALA A 327 22.80 -11.67 0.39
N LEU A 328 22.16 -10.68 1.04
CA LEU A 328 21.39 -10.86 2.27
C LEU A 328 19.86 -10.97 2.01
N SER A 329 19.41 -10.85 0.79
CA SER A 329 17.96 -10.78 0.47
C SER A 329 17.22 -12.11 0.55
N LEU A 330 17.91 -13.26 0.72
CA LEU A 330 17.36 -14.61 0.74
C LEU A 330 16.61 -15.06 -0.53
N VAL A 331 16.66 -14.25 -1.58
CA VAL A 331 15.91 -14.49 -2.84
C VAL A 331 16.65 -15.46 -3.77
N HIS A 332 17.93 -15.74 -3.50
CA HIS A 332 18.76 -16.66 -4.29
C HIS A 332 18.68 -18.12 -3.82
N ALA A 333 17.98 -18.38 -2.72
CA ALA A 333 17.85 -19.71 -2.12
C ALA A 333 16.66 -20.54 -2.64
N LYS A 334 16.13 -20.21 -3.84
CA LYS A 334 15.07 -21.00 -4.50
C LYS A 334 15.37 -21.17 -5.98
#